data_2002fdf475d4354fb30ec8140aa634b8
#
_entry.id   2002fdf475d4354fb30ec8140aa634b8
#
_cell.length_a   1.000
_cell.length_b   1.000
_cell.length_c   1.000
_cell.angle_alpha   90.00
_cell.angle_beta   90.00
_cell.angle_gamma   90.00
#
_symmetry.space_group_name_H-M   'P 1'
#
loop_
_entity.id
_entity.type
_entity.pdbx_description
1 polymer ?
#
loop_
_entity_poly.entity_id
_entity_poly.type
_entity_poly.pdbx_seq_one_letter_code
_entity_poly.pdbx_strand_id
1 'polypeptide(L)'
;MAALGQKTVLVIEDDPWTRTITTALLAGEGFAVVEAKNGEEGLKQARAQAPDAILLDLALPTKSGLDVLRELKGETSTQDIPVIVVSAYGTLMNESDAHCAVGVIQKPFDYDDLVGQVEHATARSLEVALT
;
A
#
# COMPACT_ATOMS: atom_id res chain seq x y z
N MET A 1 -11.52 -10.79 -9.36
CA MET A 1 -11.12 -11.73 -8.29
C MET A 1 -9.73 -12.28 -8.57
N ALA A 2 -8.87 -12.28 -7.57
CA ALA A 2 -7.51 -12.80 -7.74
C ALA A 2 -7.52 -14.32 -7.93
N ALA A 3 -6.60 -14.83 -8.75
CA ALA A 3 -6.41 -16.26 -8.90
C ALA A 3 -5.90 -16.88 -7.60
N LEU A 4 -6.11 -18.17 -7.41
CA LEU A 4 -5.64 -18.89 -6.24
C LEU A 4 -4.10 -18.75 -6.11
N GLY A 5 -3.63 -18.30 -4.96
CA GLY A 5 -2.23 -18.04 -4.72
C GLY A 5 -1.73 -16.67 -5.18
N GLN A 6 -2.54 -15.93 -5.92
CA GLN A 6 -2.19 -14.59 -6.37
C GLN A 6 -2.37 -13.59 -5.22
N LYS A 7 -1.36 -12.74 -5.01
CA LYS A 7 -1.41 -11.70 -3.99
C LYS A 7 -2.08 -10.44 -4.54
N THR A 8 -2.83 -9.76 -3.67
CA THR A 8 -3.55 -8.54 -4.01
C THR A 8 -2.90 -7.34 -3.34
N VAL A 9 -2.66 -6.28 -4.11
CA VAL A 9 -2.11 -5.03 -3.62
C VAL A 9 -3.13 -3.92 -3.85
N LEU A 10 -3.40 -3.15 -2.81
CA LEU A 10 -4.22 -1.94 -2.91
C LEU A 10 -3.29 -0.74 -3.11
N VAL A 11 -3.52 0.00 -4.19
CA VAL A 11 -2.75 1.21 -4.51
C VAL A 11 -3.63 2.43 -4.23
N ILE A 12 -3.24 3.24 -3.26
CA ILE A 12 -3.95 4.47 -2.89
C ILE A 12 -3.11 5.66 -3.37
N GLU A 13 -3.51 6.23 -4.49
CA GLU A 13 -2.77 7.29 -5.19
C GLU A 13 -3.76 8.19 -5.93
N ASP A 14 -3.70 9.49 -5.71
CA ASP A 14 -4.63 10.42 -6.35
C ASP A 14 -4.24 10.78 -7.78
N ASP A 15 -2.94 10.80 -8.11
CA ASP A 15 -2.50 11.12 -9.45
C ASP A 15 -2.80 9.96 -10.41
N PRO A 16 -3.68 10.17 -11.41
CA PRO A 16 -4.09 9.07 -12.29
C PRO A 16 -2.94 8.49 -13.11
N TRP A 17 -1.97 9.30 -13.49
CA TRP A 17 -0.81 8.84 -14.25
C TRP A 17 0.07 7.92 -13.41
N THR A 18 0.43 8.36 -12.21
CA THR A 18 1.23 7.58 -11.27
C THR A 18 0.51 6.29 -10.89
N ARG A 19 -0.80 6.38 -10.64
CA ARG A 19 -1.61 5.21 -10.30
C ARG A 19 -1.62 4.18 -11.42
N THR A 20 -1.82 4.63 -12.66
CA THR A 20 -1.83 3.75 -13.83
C THR A 20 -0.49 3.04 -14.01
N ILE A 21 0.62 3.78 -13.90
CA ILE A 21 1.96 3.20 -14.05
C ILE A 21 2.22 2.18 -12.93
N THR A 22 1.93 2.54 -11.70
CA THR A 22 2.15 1.66 -10.55
C THR A 22 1.35 0.36 -10.70
N THR A 23 0.09 0.48 -11.08
CA THR A 23 -0.77 -0.68 -11.31
C THR A 23 -0.22 -1.57 -12.41
N ALA A 24 0.22 -0.98 -13.53
CA ALA A 24 0.77 -1.75 -14.65
C ALA A 24 2.02 -2.51 -14.25
N LEU A 25 2.92 -1.87 -13.49
CA LEU A 25 4.16 -2.51 -13.04
C LEU A 25 3.86 -3.70 -12.12
N LEU A 26 2.97 -3.53 -11.18
CA LEU A 26 2.61 -4.60 -10.24
C LEU A 26 1.85 -5.73 -10.93
N ALA A 27 0.93 -5.40 -11.82
CA ALA A 27 0.20 -6.41 -12.59
C ALA A 27 1.15 -7.23 -13.46
N GLY A 28 2.17 -6.57 -14.04
CA GLY A 28 3.20 -7.25 -14.82
C GLY A 28 4.03 -8.25 -14.01
N GLU A 29 4.11 -8.05 -12.70
CA GLU A 29 4.80 -8.97 -11.78
C GLU A 29 3.89 -10.05 -11.20
N GLY A 30 2.63 -10.10 -11.64
CA GLY A 30 1.71 -11.15 -11.24
C GLY A 30 0.79 -10.80 -10.07
N PHE A 31 0.80 -9.57 -9.60
CA PHE A 31 -0.11 -9.14 -8.54
C PHE A 31 -1.48 -8.78 -9.09
N ALA A 32 -2.53 -9.09 -8.33
CA ALA A 32 -3.83 -8.47 -8.56
C ALA A 32 -3.80 -7.09 -7.92
N VAL A 33 -4.33 -6.08 -8.59
CA VAL A 33 -4.26 -4.70 -8.09
C VAL A 33 -5.65 -4.13 -7.95
N VAL A 34 -5.90 -3.53 -6.79
CA VAL A 34 -7.10 -2.73 -6.51
C VAL A 34 -6.64 -1.28 -6.40
N GLU A 35 -7.35 -0.36 -7.01
CA GLU A 35 -6.97 1.05 -7.02
C GLU A 35 -7.94 1.89 -6.20
N ALA A 36 -7.40 2.92 -5.54
CA ALA A 36 -8.18 3.93 -4.86
C ALA A 36 -7.55 5.30 -5.15
N LYS A 37 -8.37 6.29 -5.43
CA LYS A 37 -7.92 7.63 -5.83
C LYS A 37 -7.85 8.64 -4.70
N ASN A 38 -8.30 8.26 -3.52
CA ASN A 38 -8.24 9.13 -2.33
C ASN A 38 -8.27 8.26 -1.07
N GLY A 39 -8.07 8.90 0.08
CA GLY A 39 -7.97 8.20 1.36
C GLY A 39 -9.25 7.48 1.76
N GLU A 40 -10.40 8.10 1.53
CA GLU A 40 -11.69 7.50 1.89
C GLU A 40 -11.97 6.24 1.08
N GLU A 41 -11.75 6.32 -0.22
CA GLU A 41 -11.89 5.17 -1.11
C GLU A 41 -10.88 4.07 -0.72
N GLY A 42 -9.66 4.47 -0.36
CA GLY A 42 -8.62 3.54 0.10
C GLY A 42 -9.03 2.76 1.33
N LEU A 43 -9.58 3.45 2.34
CA LEU A 43 -10.06 2.79 3.56
C LEU A 43 -11.21 1.83 3.25
N LYS A 44 -12.13 2.26 2.41
CA LYS A 44 -13.27 1.42 1.99
C LYS A 44 -12.79 0.16 1.29
N GLN A 45 -11.84 0.30 0.37
CA GLN A 45 -11.31 -0.85 -0.37
C GLN A 45 -10.48 -1.78 0.53
N ALA A 46 -9.72 -1.23 1.46
CA ALA A 46 -8.96 -2.04 2.41
C ALA A 46 -9.89 -2.94 3.24
N ARG A 47 -11.00 -2.39 3.71
CA ARG A 47 -12.00 -3.13 4.48
C ARG A 47 -12.70 -4.19 3.64
N ALA A 48 -13.07 -3.84 2.40
CA ALA A 48 -13.84 -4.72 1.52
C ALA A 48 -13.00 -5.83 0.90
N GLN A 49 -11.77 -5.55 0.51
CA GLN A 49 -10.94 -6.47 -0.28
C GLN A 49 -9.91 -7.23 0.54
N ALA A 50 -9.62 -6.78 1.76
CA ALA A 50 -8.58 -7.37 2.62
C ALA A 50 -7.29 -7.68 1.82
N PRO A 51 -6.65 -6.67 1.22
CA PRO A 51 -5.46 -6.89 0.38
C PRO A 51 -4.30 -7.46 1.19
N ASP A 52 -3.34 -8.05 0.49
CA ASP A 52 -2.13 -8.59 1.11
C ASP A 52 -1.09 -7.52 1.43
N ALA A 53 -1.17 -6.37 0.76
CA ALA A 53 -0.35 -5.21 1.04
C ALA A 53 -1.04 -3.95 0.50
N ILE A 54 -0.67 -2.80 1.07
CA ILE A 54 -1.18 -1.51 0.65
C ILE A 54 -0.01 -0.59 0.30
N LEU A 55 -0.06 0.04 -0.87
CA LEU A 55 0.81 1.16 -1.22
C LEU A 55 0.02 2.43 -0.96
N LEU A 56 0.52 3.27 -0.08
CA LEU A 56 -0.20 4.45 0.39
C LEU A 56 0.62 5.71 0.13
N ASP A 57 0.13 6.57 -0.75
CA ASP A 57 0.71 7.90 -0.96
C ASP A 57 0.38 8.78 0.25
N LEU A 58 1.37 9.47 0.80
CA LEU A 58 1.16 10.38 1.92
C LEU A 58 0.51 11.70 1.47
N ALA A 59 0.75 12.13 0.24
CA ALA A 59 0.25 13.42 -0.26
C ALA A 59 -1.11 13.24 -0.96
N LEU A 60 -2.12 12.85 -0.20
CA LEU A 60 -3.48 12.68 -0.72
C LEU A 60 -4.33 13.94 -0.49
N PRO A 61 -5.31 14.22 -1.37
CA PRO A 61 -6.25 15.32 -1.14
C PRO A 61 -7.25 14.95 -0.04
N THR A 62 -7.85 15.95 0.57
CA THR A 62 -8.91 15.87 1.59
C THR A 62 -8.49 15.15 2.88
N LYS A 63 -8.19 13.87 2.82
CA LYS A 63 -7.70 13.10 3.96
C LYS A 63 -6.25 12.71 3.69
N SER A 64 -5.32 13.13 4.56
CA SER A 64 -3.89 12.87 4.35
C SER A 64 -3.57 11.38 4.44
N GLY A 65 -2.48 10.98 3.78
CA GLY A 65 -2.02 9.60 3.86
C GLY A 65 -1.67 9.17 5.29
N LEU A 66 -1.16 10.10 6.11
CA LEU A 66 -0.88 9.78 7.53
C LEU A 66 -2.16 9.47 8.29
N ASP A 67 -3.24 10.20 8.04
CA ASP A 67 -4.53 9.92 8.67
C ASP A 67 -5.05 8.56 8.24
N VAL A 68 -4.91 8.23 6.95
CA VAL A 68 -5.30 6.90 6.43
C VAL A 68 -4.50 5.81 7.13
N LEU A 69 -3.18 5.99 7.24
CA LEU A 69 -2.30 5.02 7.91
C LEU A 69 -2.75 4.78 9.36
N ARG A 70 -3.03 5.85 10.10
CA ARG A 70 -3.48 5.76 11.49
C ARG A 70 -4.81 5.03 11.60
N GLU A 71 -5.75 5.32 10.70
CA GLU A 71 -7.04 4.63 10.71
C GLU A 71 -6.90 3.14 10.37
N LEU A 72 -6.06 2.80 9.39
CA LEU A 72 -5.81 1.40 9.05
C LEU A 72 -5.25 0.62 10.25
N LYS A 73 -4.31 1.22 10.96
CA LYS A 73 -3.66 0.57 12.12
C LYS A 73 -4.53 0.58 13.36
N GLY A 74 -5.55 1.44 13.41
CA GLY A 74 -6.48 1.51 14.52
C GLY A 74 -7.68 0.58 14.41
N GLU A 75 -7.88 -0.08 13.29
CA GLU A 75 -9.03 -0.99 13.09
C GLU A 75 -8.57 -2.44 13.08
N THR A 76 -9.31 -3.30 13.77
CA THR A 76 -8.98 -4.74 13.85
C THR A 76 -9.01 -5.40 12.47
N SER A 77 -9.91 -4.96 11.59
CA SER A 77 -10.05 -5.56 10.26
C SER A 77 -8.89 -5.25 9.30
N THR A 78 -8.11 -4.19 9.58
CA THR A 78 -7.05 -3.74 8.67
C THR A 78 -5.67 -3.62 9.32
N GLN A 79 -5.60 -3.69 10.65
CA GLN A 79 -4.34 -3.39 11.37
C GLN A 79 -3.17 -4.28 11.00
N ASP A 80 -3.43 -5.51 10.57
CA ASP A 80 -2.36 -6.46 10.24
C ASP A 80 -1.95 -6.43 8.76
N ILE A 81 -2.61 -5.63 7.94
CA ILE A 81 -2.24 -5.49 6.54
C ILE A 81 -0.96 -4.65 6.45
N PRO A 82 0.12 -5.16 5.84
CA PRO A 82 1.34 -4.38 5.71
C PRO A 82 1.13 -3.17 4.80
N VAL A 83 1.55 -2.00 5.26
CA VAL A 83 1.42 -0.75 4.52
C VAL A 83 2.81 -0.24 4.16
N ILE A 84 3.03 -0.02 2.86
CA ILE A 84 4.23 0.61 2.34
C ILE A 84 3.85 2.05 2.00
N VAL A 85 4.52 2.99 2.64
CA VAL A 85 4.26 4.41 2.44
C VAL A 85 5.06 4.90 1.23
N VAL A 86 4.39 5.64 0.34
CA VAL A 86 5.04 6.30 -0.80
C VAL A 86 5.04 7.79 -0.50
N SER A 87 6.22 8.40 -0.47
CA SER A 87 6.32 9.80 -0.10
C SER A 87 7.17 10.60 -1.08
N ALA A 88 6.78 11.87 -1.28
CA ALA A 88 7.60 12.79 -2.03
C ALA A 88 8.82 13.18 -1.20
N TYR A 89 9.85 13.69 -1.87
CA TYR A 89 11.05 14.18 -1.23
C TYR A 89 10.70 15.22 -0.17
N GLY A 90 11.26 15.06 1.01
CA GLY A 90 11.07 16.00 2.12
C GLY A 90 9.86 15.72 3.02
N THR A 91 9.08 14.69 2.72
CA THR A 91 7.97 14.30 3.60
C THR A 91 8.51 13.69 4.89
N LEU A 92 8.04 14.21 6.02
CA LEU A 92 8.49 13.75 7.33
C LEU A 92 7.38 12.99 8.04
N MET A 93 7.73 11.85 8.61
CA MET A 93 6.87 11.11 9.52
C MET A 93 7.53 11.08 10.88
N ASN A 94 6.72 11.15 11.95
CA ASN A 94 7.26 10.96 13.28
C ASN A 94 7.58 9.47 13.50
N GLU A 95 8.27 9.17 14.59
CA GLU A 95 8.70 7.81 14.90
C GLU A 95 7.51 6.84 15.04
N SER A 96 6.46 7.30 15.66
CA SER A 96 5.24 6.49 15.86
C SER A 96 4.60 6.11 14.53
N ASP A 97 4.47 7.07 13.61
CA ASP A 97 3.90 6.81 12.28
C ASP A 97 4.80 5.89 11.45
N ALA A 98 6.12 6.08 11.56
CA ALA A 98 7.09 5.24 10.84
C ALA A 98 7.00 3.78 11.27
N HIS A 99 6.72 3.50 12.54
CA HIS A 99 6.54 2.13 13.02
C HIS A 99 5.29 1.45 12.46
N CYS A 100 4.32 2.23 11.99
CA CYS A 100 3.10 1.69 11.41
C CYS A 100 3.28 1.22 9.97
N ALA A 101 4.35 1.63 9.30
CA ALA A 101 4.65 1.24 7.93
C ALA A 101 5.73 0.16 7.90
N VAL A 102 5.63 -0.80 6.97
CA VAL A 102 6.66 -1.83 6.83
C VAL A 102 7.76 -1.40 5.88
N GLY A 103 7.56 -0.32 5.13
CA GLY A 103 8.57 0.22 4.23
C GLY A 103 8.19 1.61 3.74
N VAL A 104 9.16 2.30 3.19
CA VAL A 104 8.99 3.64 2.61
C VAL A 104 9.59 3.64 1.22
N ILE A 105 8.84 4.12 0.24
CA ILE A 105 9.30 4.31 -1.13
C ILE A 105 9.28 5.81 -1.39
N GLN A 106 10.42 6.35 -1.82
CA GLN A 106 10.55 7.77 -2.13
C GLN A 106 10.24 8.02 -3.60
N LYS A 107 9.47 9.07 -3.89
CA LYS A 107 9.19 9.51 -5.27
C LYS A 107 10.30 10.42 -5.79
N PRO A 108 10.68 10.32 -7.06
CA PRO A 108 10.26 9.30 -8.03
C PRO A 108 10.85 7.93 -7.65
N PHE A 109 10.02 6.90 -7.74
CA PHE A 109 10.46 5.58 -7.28
C PHE A 109 11.18 4.80 -8.38
N ASP A 110 12.09 3.94 -7.94
CA ASP A 110 12.78 2.97 -8.76
C ASP A 110 11.90 1.71 -8.87
N TYR A 111 11.83 1.15 -10.07
CA TYR A 111 11.04 -0.05 -10.35
C TYR A 111 11.43 -1.21 -9.43
N ASP A 112 12.74 -1.47 -9.32
CA ASP A 112 13.22 -2.59 -8.51
C ASP A 112 12.91 -2.41 -7.03
N ASP A 113 12.99 -1.17 -6.54
CA ASP A 113 12.66 -0.87 -5.14
C ASP A 113 11.16 -1.08 -4.88
N LEU A 114 10.31 -0.60 -5.78
CA LEU A 114 8.86 -0.78 -5.67
C LEU A 114 8.50 -2.26 -5.63
N VAL A 115 8.95 -3.02 -6.62
CA VAL A 115 8.62 -4.45 -6.74
C VAL A 115 9.20 -5.22 -5.57
N GLY A 116 10.46 -4.94 -5.21
CA GLY A 116 11.13 -5.64 -4.10
C GLY A 116 10.43 -5.44 -2.77
N GLN A 117 10.00 -4.22 -2.47
CA GLN A 117 9.30 -3.96 -1.21
C GLN A 117 7.92 -4.62 -1.17
N VAL A 118 7.19 -4.60 -2.28
CA VAL A 118 5.88 -5.26 -2.36
C VAL A 118 6.02 -6.77 -2.24
N GLU A 119 6.98 -7.37 -2.92
CA GLU A 119 7.25 -8.81 -2.82
C GLU A 119 7.61 -9.20 -1.39
N HIS A 120 8.46 -8.43 -0.75
CA HIS A 120 8.87 -8.70 0.64
C HIS A 120 7.67 -8.60 1.60
N ALA A 121 6.85 -7.58 1.46
CA ALA A 121 5.69 -7.38 2.32
C ALA A 121 4.67 -8.53 2.17
N THR A 122 4.41 -8.96 0.95
CA THR A 122 3.44 -10.04 0.68
C THR A 122 4.00 -11.42 1.06
N ALA A 123 5.30 -11.62 0.92
CA ALA A 123 5.97 -12.86 1.35
C ALA A 123 5.95 -13.01 2.87
N ARG A 124 6.16 -11.92 3.63
CA ARG A 124 6.08 -11.94 5.10
C ARG A 124 4.70 -12.36 5.58
N SER A 125 3.65 -11.87 4.91
CA SER A 125 2.28 -12.24 5.21
C SER A 125 2.09 -13.75 5.04
N LEU A 126 2.63 -14.32 3.97
CA LEU A 126 2.55 -15.76 3.70
C LEU A 126 3.33 -16.57 4.74
N GLU A 127 4.54 -16.13 5.11
CA GLU A 127 5.36 -16.80 6.12
C GLU A 127 4.66 -16.88 7.46
N VAL A 128 4.05 -15.79 7.89
CA VAL A 128 3.28 -15.76 9.14
C VAL A 128 2.12 -16.75 9.09
N ALA A 129 1.45 -16.87 7.96
CA ALA A 129 0.34 -17.80 7.80
C ALA A 129 0.77 -19.26 7.84
N LEU A 130 2.01 -19.57 7.46
CA LEU A 130 2.54 -20.92 7.44
C LEU A 130 3.12 -21.37 8.77
N THR A 131 3.43 -20.43 9.65
CA THR A 131 3.98 -20.76 10.98
C THR A 131 2.91 -20.80 12.04
#